data_6398077f0769c8b760ffa711075c9fa6
#
_entry.id   6398077f0769c8b760ffa711075c9fa6
#
_cell.length_a   1.000
_cell.length_b   1.000
_cell.length_c   1.000
_cell.angle_alpha   90.00
_cell.angle_beta   90.00
_cell.angle_gamma   90.00
#
_symmetry.space_group_name_H-M   'P 1'
#
loop_
_entity.id
_entity.type
_entity.pdbx_description
1 polymer ?
#
loop_
_entity_poly.entity_id
_entity_poly.type
_entity_poly.pdbx_seq_one_letter_code
_entity_poly.pdbx_strand_id
1 'polypeptide(L)'
;MSEPKARILCVEDNRDSREMIATLLRQYSQNYQVTAVETAAEALELNGKEQFDLYILDIWLPGMDGVELCRRLRERGVTKPIMFFSAMGVQQKDKDYVLASGADEFLVKSIDIDRFTDTVERLLNGDREPAA
;
A
#
# COMPACT_ATOMS: atom_id res chain seq x y z
N MET A 1 16.18 6.87 -23.35
CA MET A 1 16.32 6.51 -21.93
C MET A 1 14.97 6.13 -21.37
N SER A 2 14.92 5.05 -20.64
CA SER A 2 13.70 4.69 -19.95
C SER A 2 13.50 5.58 -18.73
N GLU A 3 12.25 5.90 -18.42
CA GLU A 3 11.94 6.63 -17.20
C GLU A 3 12.26 5.76 -15.98
N PRO A 4 12.63 6.36 -14.84
CA PRO A 4 12.81 5.60 -13.61
C PRO A 4 11.50 4.90 -13.27
N LYS A 5 11.59 3.65 -12.85
CA LYS A 5 10.42 2.91 -12.44
C LYS A 5 9.96 3.36 -11.06
N ALA A 6 8.66 3.51 -10.88
CA ALA A 6 8.07 3.72 -9.56
C ALA A 6 8.14 2.37 -8.83
N ARG A 7 8.70 2.37 -7.64
CA ARG A 7 8.91 1.17 -6.85
C ARG A 7 7.80 1.05 -5.81
N ILE A 8 7.03 -0.02 -5.91
CA ILE A 8 5.85 -0.24 -5.07
C ILE A 8 6.06 -1.48 -4.23
N LEU A 9 5.91 -1.34 -2.91
CA LEU A 9 5.94 -2.47 -1.99
C LEU A 9 4.51 -2.81 -1.60
N CYS A 10 4.12 -4.06 -1.85
CA CYS A 10 2.80 -4.58 -1.48
C CYS A 10 2.97 -5.60 -0.37
N VAL A 11 2.23 -5.46 0.73
CA VAL A 11 2.27 -6.36 1.87
C VAL A 11 0.90 -7.01 2.03
N GLU A 12 0.81 -8.28 1.69
CA GLU A 12 -0.43 -9.04 1.66
C GLU A 12 -0.13 -10.52 1.88
N ASP A 13 -0.72 -11.11 2.91
CA ASP A 13 -0.46 -12.52 3.24
C ASP A 13 -1.21 -13.52 2.36
N ASN A 14 -2.35 -13.13 1.78
CA ASN A 14 -3.10 -14.01 0.90
C ASN A 14 -2.48 -14.02 -0.48
N ARG A 15 -2.11 -15.21 -0.96
CA ARG A 15 -1.42 -15.39 -2.24
C ARG A 15 -2.24 -14.86 -3.42
N ASP A 16 -3.53 -15.20 -3.47
CA ASP A 16 -4.37 -14.80 -4.60
C ASP A 16 -4.56 -13.28 -4.63
N SER A 17 -4.75 -12.65 -3.48
CA SER A 17 -4.83 -11.19 -3.39
C SER A 17 -3.52 -10.55 -3.80
N ARG A 18 -2.40 -11.11 -3.37
CA ARG A 18 -1.06 -10.61 -3.70
C ARG A 18 -0.82 -10.65 -5.21
N GLU A 19 -1.17 -11.76 -5.83
CA GLU A 19 -1.03 -11.90 -7.29
C GLU A 19 -1.97 -10.98 -8.04
N MET A 20 -3.20 -10.81 -7.56
CA MET A 20 -4.17 -9.90 -8.17
C MET A 20 -3.66 -8.46 -8.16
N ILE A 21 -3.19 -8.00 -7.00
CA ILE A 21 -2.68 -6.63 -6.86
C ILE A 21 -1.48 -6.41 -7.79
N ALA A 22 -0.54 -7.34 -7.80
CA ALA A 22 0.64 -7.23 -8.66
C ALA A 22 0.24 -7.19 -10.14
N THR A 23 -0.70 -8.03 -10.54
CA THR A 23 -1.18 -8.08 -11.93
C THR A 23 -1.85 -6.77 -12.33
N LEU A 24 -2.74 -6.24 -11.47
CA LEU A 24 -3.42 -4.97 -11.75
C LEU A 24 -2.40 -3.85 -11.97
N LEU A 25 -1.39 -3.77 -11.11
CA LEU A 25 -0.38 -2.73 -11.20
C LEU A 25 0.47 -2.86 -12.46
N ARG A 26 0.92 -4.07 -12.77
CA ARG A 26 1.76 -4.31 -13.95
C ARG A 26 1.02 -4.08 -15.25
N GLN A 27 -0.26 -4.40 -15.29
CA GLN A 27 -1.10 -4.15 -16.47
C GLN A 27 -1.38 -2.66 -16.64
N TYR A 28 -1.47 -1.93 -15.53
CA TYR A 28 -1.74 -0.49 -15.57
C TYR A 28 -0.54 0.30 -16.09
N SER A 29 0.67 -0.06 -15.68
CA SER A 29 1.86 0.66 -16.13
C SER A 29 3.09 -0.24 -16.16
N GLN A 30 3.83 -0.19 -17.25
CA GLN A 30 5.12 -0.87 -17.38
C GLN A 30 6.20 -0.19 -16.54
N ASN A 31 5.94 1.03 -16.06
CA ASN A 31 6.88 1.78 -15.24
C ASN A 31 6.75 1.48 -13.75
N TYR A 32 5.85 0.58 -13.38
CA TYR A 32 5.70 0.15 -11.99
C TYR A 32 6.53 -1.10 -11.74
N GLN A 33 7.43 -1.01 -10.76
CA GLN A 33 8.20 -2.15 -10.28
C GLN A 33 7.61 -2.60 -8.96
N VAL A 34 6.91 -3.73 -8.96
CA VAL A 34 6.16 -4.21 -7.81
C VAL A 34 6.95 -5.29 -7.08
N THR A 35 7.14 -5.11 -5.78
CA THR A 35 7.68 -6.11 -4.89
C THR A 35 6.57 -6.48 -3.91
N ALA A 36 6.22 -7.76 -3.84
CA ALA A 36 5.13 -8.23 -2.98
C ALA A 36 5.68 -9.19 -1.93
N VAL A 37 5.32 -8.95 -0.68
CA VAL A 37 5.75 -9.77 0.46
C VAL A 37 4.55 -10.19 1.30
N GLU A 38 4.73 -11.20 2.14
CA GLU A 38 3.65 -11.81 2.91
C GLU A 38 3.49 -11.24 4.30
N THR A 39 4.56 -10.70 4.89
CA THR A 39 4.55 -10.31 6.30
C THR A 39 5.07 -8.91 6.51
N ALA A 40 4.65 -8.30 7.62
CA ALA A 40 5.16 -7.00 8.03
C ALA A 40 6.67 -7.05 8.31
N ALA A 41 7.17 -8.16 8.85
CA ALA A 41 8.61 -8.31 9.13
C ALA A 41 9.43 -8.23 7.84
N GLU A 42 8.98 -8.91 6.79
CA GLU A 42 9.65 -8.83 5.48
C GLU A 42 9.63 -7.41 4.92
N ALA A 43 8.50 -6.72 5.07
CA ALA A 43 8.38 -5.33 4.59
C ALA A 43 9.36 -4.41 5.31
N LEU A 44 9.49 -4.55 6.63
CA LEU A 44 10.42 -3.75 7.41
C LEU A 44 11.87 -4.05 7.04
N GLU A 45 12.20 -5.30 6.78
CA GLU A 45 13.54 -5.68 6.33
C GLU A 45 13.87 -5.05 4.99
N LEU A 46 12.95 -5.13 4.02
CA LEU A 46 13.15 -4.51 2.72
C LEU A 46 13.23 -3.00 2.81
N ASN A 47 12.40 -2.37 3.65
CA ASN A 47 12.44 -0.93 3.86
C ASN A 47 13.82 -0.47 4.33
N GLY A 48 14.52 -1.28 5.10
CA GLY A 48 15.86 -0.98 5.56
C GLY A 48 16.93 -1.07 4.48
N LYS A 49 16.64 -1.72 3.38
CA LYS A 49 17.62 -1.96 2.30
C LYS A 49 17.33 -1.19 1.03
N GLU A 50 16.07 -0.87 0.77
CA GLU A 50 15.61 -0.27 -0.48
C GLU A 50 14.62 0.84 -0.19
N GLN A 51 14.54 1.80 -1.12
CA GLN A 51 13.56 2.86 -1.04
C GLN A 51 12.39 2.53 -1.97
N PHE A 52 11.19 2.71 -1.45
CA PHE A 52 9.95 2.53 -2.22
C PHE A 52 9.25 3.86 -2.37
N ASP A 53 8.52 4.00 -3.47
CA ASP A 53 7.76 5.23 -3.78
C ASP A 53 6.33 5.16 -3.28
N LEU A 54 5.83 3.95 -3.03
CA LEU A 54 4.49 3.72 -2.51
C LEU A 54 4.47 2.41 -1.73
N TYR A 55 3.74 2.42 -0.62
CA TYR A 55 3.50 1.22 0.19
C TYR A 55 2.01 0.90 0.15
N ILE A 56 1.66 -0.34 -0.21
CA ILE A 56 0.28 -0.83 -0.21
C ILE A 56 0.19 -1.93 0.83
N LEU A 57 -0.63 -1.72 1.86
CA LEU A 57 -0.69 -2.60 3.02
C LEU A 57 -2.08 -3.19 3.20
N ASP A 58 -2.14 -4.47 3.56
CA ASP A 58 -3.35 -5.03 4.13
C ASP A 58 -3.35 -4.74 5.63
N ILE A 59 -4.53 -4.60 6.22
CA ILE A 59 -4.67 -4.41 7.66
C ILE A 59 -4.43 -5.73 8.39
N TRP A 60 -5.01 -6.82 7.88
CA TRP A 60 -5.03 -8.12 8.56
C TRP A 60 -3.83 -8.98 8.15
N LEU A 61 -2.70 -8.71 8.79
CA LEU A 61 -1.47 -9.48 8.55
C LEU A 61 -1.16 -10.34 9.76
N PRO A 62 -0.58 -11.53 9.57
CA PRO A 62 -0.20 -12.38 10.71
C PRO A 62 0.95 -11.75 11.49
N GLY A 63 0.90 -11.90 12.80
CA GLY A 63 1.91 -11.33 13.69
C GLY A 63 1.68 -9.86 13.93
N MET A 64 2.36 -9.01 13.18
CA MET A 64 2.19 -7.57 13.26
C MET A 64 1.18 -7.12 12.21
N ASP A 65 0.09 -6.47 12.60
CA ASP A 65 -0.91 -6.01 11.65
C ASP A 65 -0.44 -4.81 10.82
N GLY A 66 -1.24 -4.46 9.80
CA GLY A 66 -0.87 -3.38 8.88
C GLY A 66 -0.83 -2.01 9.52
N VAL A 67 -1.66 -1.76 10.54
CA VAL A 67 -1.68 -0.48 11.25
C VAL A 67 -0.37 -0.26 12.00
N GLU A 68 0.10 -1.30 12.69
CA GLU A 68 1.38 -1.24 13.39
C GLU A 68 2.53 -1.10 12.40
N LEU A 69 2.47 -1.81 11.28
CA LEU A 69 3.48 -1.68 10.23
C LEU A 69 3.54 -0.23 9.71
N CYS A 70 2.40 0.37 9.46
CA CYS A 70 2.34 1.76 9.00
C CYS A 70 3.00 2.71 10.00
N ARG A 71 2.68 2.55 11.29
CA ARG A 71 3.30 3.36 12.35
C ARG A 71 4.81 3.20 12.35
N ARG A 72 5.30 1.98 12.24
CA ARG A 72 6.75 1.71 12.27
C ARG A 72 7.45 2.30 11.05
N LEU A 73 6.83 2.24 9.88
CA LEU A 73 7.39 2.86 8.70
C LEU A 73 7.51 4.38 8.90
N ARG A 74 6.48 5.02 9.44
CA ARG A 74 6.52 6.46 9.71
C ARG A 74 7.57 6.81 10.77
N GLU A 75 7.70 6.00 11.81
CA GLU A 75 8.71 6.19 12.85
C GLU A 75 10.12 6.09 12.29
N ARG A 76 10.34 5.30 11.25
CA ARG A 76 11.63 5.19 10.58
C ARG A 76 11.92 6.36 9.64
N GLY A 77 10.97 7.28 9.48
CA GLY A 77 11.15 8.44 8.64
C GLY A 77 10.64 8.28 7.21
N VAL A 78 9.86 7.24 6.93
CA VAL A 78 9.23 7.08 5.63
C VAL A 78 8.26 8.23 5.40
N THR A 79 8.47 9.00 4.32
CA THR A 79 7.62 10.13 3.94
C THR A 79 6.77 9.84 2.70
N LYS A 80 7.07 8.76 2.01
CA LYS A 80 6.34 8.36 0.80
C LYS A 80 4.92 7.90 1.15
N PRO A 81 4.00 7.93 0.17
CA PRO A 81 2.62 7.57 0.46
C PRO A 81 2.45 6.12 0.90
N ILE A 82 1.51 5.92 1.81
CA ILE A 82 1.10 4.61 2.30
C ILE A 82 -0.41 4.51 2.14
N MET A 83 -0.87 3.46 1.48
CA MET A 83 -2.30 3.20 1.35
C MET A 83 -2.63 1.82 1.89
N PHE A 84 -3.81 1.70 2.48
CA PHE A 84 -4.36 0.41 2.85
C PHE A 84 -5.29 -0.09 1.75
N PHE A 85 -5.20 -1.36 1.45
CA PHE A 85 -6.10 -2.03 0.52
C PHE A 85 -6.50 -3.36 1.15
N SER A 86 -7.69 -3.43 1.73
CA SER A 86 -8.12 -4.54 2.59
C SER A 86 -9.43 -5.15 2.11
N ALA A 87 -9.56 -6.46 2.33
CA ALA A 87 -10.77 -7.20 1.92
C ALA A 87 -11.98 -6.89 2.80
N MET A 88 -11.76 -6.50 4.04
CA MET A 88 -12.82 -6.29 5.02
C MET A 88 -13.30 -4.85 5.01
N GLY A 89 -14.62 -4.69 4.97
CA GLY A 89 -15.21 -3.40 5.25
C GLY A 89 -15.02 -3.06 6.73
N VAL A 90 -14.62 -1.84 7.02
CA VAL A 90 -14.50 -1.34 8.38
C VAL A 90 -15.49 -0.19 8.59
N GLN A 91 -15.98 -0.04 9.81
CA GLN A 91 -16.84 1.07 10.15
C GLN A 91 -16.05 2.37 10.04
N GLN A 92 -16.76 3.49 9.88
CA GLN A 92 -16.11 4.80 9.69
C GLN A 92 -15.12 5.12 10.81
N LYS A 93 -15.48 4.82 12.06
CA LYS A 93 -14.58 5.07 13.20
C LYS A 93 -13.28 4.27 13.13
N ASP A 94 -13.35 3.04 12.59
CA ASP A 94 -12.18 2.20 12.43
C ASP A 94 -11.31 2.70 11.27
N LYS A 95 -11.95 3.21 10.23
CA LYS A 95 -11.27 3.81 9.09
C LYS A 95 -10.48 5.04 9.53
N ASP A 96 -11.08 5.88 10.37
CA ASP A 96 -10.40 7.05 10.91
C ASP A 96 -9.20 6.65 11.77
N TYR A 97 -9.35 5.59 12.58
CA TYR A 97 -8.25 5.06 13.38
C TYR A 97 -7.10 4.56 12.51
N VAL A 98 -7.44 3.84 11.43
CA VAL A 98 -6.45 3.31 10.50
C VAL A 98 -5.69 4.44 9.80
N LEU A 99 -6.40 5.47 9.34
CA LEU A 99 -5.77 6.62 8.69
C LEU A 99 -4.91 7.42 9.67
N ALA A 100 -5.32 7.47 10.94
CA ALA A 100 -4.53 8.16 11.98
C ALA A 100 -3.18 7.51 12.24
N SER A 101 -2.96 6.28 11.75
CA SER A 101 -1.65 5.62 11.86
C SER A 101 -0.58 6.22 10.94
N GLY A 102 -0.98 7.14 10.06
CA GLY A 102 -0.08 7.80 9.13
C GLY A 102 -0.31 7.45 7.67
N ALA A 103 -1.37 6.68 7.38
CA ALA A 103 -1.70 6.32 6.02
C ALA A 103 -2.36 7.50 5.27
N ASP A 104 -2.17 7.51 3.97
CA ASP A 104 -2.71 8.57 3.10
C ASP A 104 -4.04 8.18 2.48
N GLU A 105 -4.35 6.88 2.38
CA GLU A 105 -5.57 6.41 1.75
C GLU A 105 -5.96 5.04 2.29
N PHE A 106 -7.26 4.74 2.21
CA PHE A 106 -7.82 3.46 2.60
C PHE A 106 -8.86 3.03 1.56
N LEU A 107 -8.63 1.89 0.91
CA LEU A 107 -9.58 1.31 -0.04
C LEU A 107 -9.99 -0.09 0.40
N VAL A 108 -11.24 -0.44 0.12
CA VAL A 108 -11.78 -1.78 0.39
C VAL A 108 -11.77 -2.57 -0.92
N LYS A 109 -11.13 -3.74 -0.94
CA LYS A 109 -10.93 -4.52 -2.16
C LYS A 109 -12.20 -4.81 -2.94
N SER A 110 -13.28 -5.17 -2.25
CA SER A 110 -14.53 -5.57 -2.90
C SER A 110 -15.35 -4.38 -3.39
N ILE A 111 -15.14 -3.19 -2.83
CA ILE A 111 -15.95 -2.00 -3.13
C ILE A 111 -15.18 -1.03 -4.02
N ASP A 112 -13.91 -0.84 -3.70
CA ASP A 112 -13.10 0.23 -4.30
C ASP A 112 -12.14 -0.26 -5.38
N ILE A 113 -12.31 -1.49 -5.86
CA ILE A 113 -11.39 -2.08 -6.84
C ILE A 113 -11.24 -1.21 -8.10
N ASP A 114 -12.32 -0.56 -8.53
CA ASP A 114 -12.29 0.30 -9.72
C ASP A 114 -11.50 1.60 -9.49
N ARG A 115 -11.29 1.95 -8.23
CA ARG A 115 -10.54 3.16 -7.86
C ARG A 115 -9.07 2.87 -7.57
N PHE A 116 -8.68 1.60 -7.56
CA PHE A 116 -7.37 1.20 -7.07
C PHE A 116 -6.23 1.80 -7.89
N THR A 117 -6.23 1.58 -9.20
CA THR A 117 -5.13 2.04 -10.06
C THR A 117 -5.08 3.56 -10.16
N ASP A 118 -6.23 4.22 -10.19
CA ASP A 118 -6.28 5.69 -10.20
C ASP A 118 -5.71 6.27 -8.90
N THR A 119 -6.02 5.63 -7.77
CA THR A 119 -5.50 6.05 -6.47
C THR A 119 -3.98 5.87 -6.41
N VAL A 120 -3.47 4.74 -6.89
CA VAL A 120 -2.03 4.48 -6.96
C VAL A 120 -1.34 5.58 -7.78
N GLU A 121 -1.85 5.87 -8.96
CA GLU A 121 -1.28 6.89 -9.83
C GLU A 121 -1.29 8.26 -9.16
N ARG A 122 -2.40 8.64 -8.54
CA ARG A 122 -2.53 9.91 -7.84
C ARG A 122 -1.49 10.05 -6.73
N LEU A 123 -1.35 9.00 -5.92
CA LEU A 123 -0.39 9.02 -4.81
C LEU A 123 1.06 9.07 -5.30
N LEU A 124 1.37 8.33 -6.37
CA LEU A 124 2.72 8.36 -6.95
C LEU A 124 3.06 9.72 -7.55
N ASN A 125 2.05 10.46 -8.01
CA ASN A 125 2.24 11.81 -8.55
C ASN A 125 2.32 12.88 -7.45
N GLY A 126 2.26 12.48 -6.18
CA GLY A 126 2.41 13.41 -5.07
C GLY A 126 1.12 14.04 -4.57
N ASP A 127 -0.03 13.67 -5.13
CA ASP A 127 -1.32 14.18 -4.68
C ASP A 127 -1.85 13.29 -3.56
N ARG A 128 -1.80 13.79 -2.33
CA ARG A 128 -2.21 13.05 -1.13
C ARG A 128 -3.57 13.47 -0.60
N GLU A 129 -4.20 14.44 -1.27
CA GLU A 129 -5.54 14.86 -0.87
C GLU A 129 -6.54 13.82 -1.36
N PRO A 130 -7.42 13.29 -0.47
CA PRO A 130 -8.46 12.37 -0.91
C PRO A 130 -9.37 13.05 -1.94
N ALA A 131 -9.80 12.30 -2.95
CA ALA A 131 -10.77 12.81 -3.90
C ALA A 131 -12.08 13.15 -3.17
N ALA A 132 -12.63 14.30 -3.46
CA ALA A 132 -13.88 14.74 -2.87
C ALA A 132 -15.05 13.85 -3.30
#